data_fa18c45e6dd19680e99b25400a2d7818
#
_entry.id   fa18c45e6dd19680e99b25400a2d7818
#
_cell.length_a   1.000
_cell.length_b   1.000
_cell.length_c   1.000
_cell.angle_alpha   90.00
_cell.angle_beta   90.00
_cell.angle_gamma   90.00
#
_symmetry.space_group_name_H-M   'P 1'
#
loop_
_entity.id
_entity.type
_entity.pdbx_description
1 polymer ?
#
loop_
_entity_poly.entity_id
_entity_poly.type
_entity_poly.pdbx_seq_one_letter_code
_entity_poly.pdbx_strand_id
1 'polypeptide(L)'
;MELFHIIVLAVLQGLTEFLPISSSAHLILLPQLADWPDQGLAFDVALHVGTLSAVVLYFRQELRSMLRDWARSLAGHGQTPDSRLAWAVGFGTIPVGIAGLLFAGFIETQLRSPLVIAATTLIFGALLWWADVQGRRVRDEHAIGWRDVLVIGIAQAIALIPGTSRSGITMTAGLMLGLTREGAARFSFLLSIPVIVLAGGLETRKLIAAAGTPDWQALAWGTLISAVSAYACIHYFLKLLERMGMWPFAVYRLLLGGVLLVLFL
;
A
#
# COMPACT_ATOMS: atom_id res chain seq x y z
N MET A 1 -3.57 24.28 7.48
CA MET A 1 -2.68 23.95 6.31
C MET A 1 -3.04 24.85 5.13
N GLU A 2 -2.05 25.25 4.32
CA GLU A 2 -2.34 25.93 3.06
C GLU A 2 -2.99 24.98 2.05
N LEU A 3 -3.93 25.49 1.25
CA LEU A 3 -4.65 24.69 0.25
C LEU A 3 -3.70 24.00 -0.75
N PHE A 4 -2.62 24.66 -1.10
CA PHE A 4 -1.59 24.11 -2.00
C PHE A 4 -0.95 22.84 -1.39
N HIS A 5 -0.57 22.84 -0.11
CA HIS A 5 0.00 21.69 0.57
C HIS A 5 -1.00 20.53 0.64
N ILE A 6 -2.28 20.84 0.92
CA ILE A 6 -3.37 19.85 0.95
C ILE A 6 -3.48 19.14 -0.41
N ILE A 7 -3.53 19.91 -1.50
CA ILE A 7 -3.67 19.36 -2.86
C ILE A 7 -2.47 18.49 -3.22
N VAL A 8 -1.25 18.99 -3.00
CA VAL A 8 -0.03 18.27 -3.39
C VAL A 8 0.10 16.97 -2.62
N LEU A 9 -0.05 16.98 -1.29
CA LEU A 9 0.07 15.79 -0.45
C LEU A 9 -1.05 14.78 -0.74
N ALA A 10 -2.28 15.24 -0.99
CA ALA A 10 -3.40 14.37 -1.30
C ALA A 10 -3.27 13.70 -2.67
N VAL A 11 -2.84 14.43 -3.69
CA VAL A 11 -2.54 13.87 -5.02
C VAL A 11 -1.37 12.89 -4.91
N LEU A 12 -0.30 13.26 -4.21
CA LEU A 12 0.86 12.42 -3.99
C LEU A 12 0.47 11.10 -3.32
N GLN A 13 -0.29 11.16 -2.23
CA GLN A 13 -0.79 9.95 -1.54
C GLN A 13 -1.62 9.08 -2.48
N GLY A 14 -2.60 9.67 -3.18
CA GLY A 14 -3.47 8.93 -4.08
C GLY A 14 -2.71 8.22 -5.21
N LEU A 15 -1.69 8.86 -5.76
CA LEU A 15 -0.85 8.27 -6.81
C LEU A 15 0.11 7.20 -6.26
N THR A 16 0.71 7.43 -5.10
CA THR A 16 1.82 6.60 -4.61
C THR A 16 1.38 5.42 -3.75
N GLU A 17 0.15 5.41 -3.22
CA GLU A 17 -0.32 4.34 -2.34
C GLU A 17 -0.42 2.99 -3.05
N PHE A 18 -0.88 2.99 -4.29
CA PHE A 18 -1.09 1.77 -5.09
C PHE A 18 0.06 1.48 -6.05
N LEU A 19 0.80 2.49 -6.47
CA LEU A 19 2.02 2.30 -7.24
C LEU A 19 3.12 1.67 -6.38
N PRO A 20 3.98 0.82 -6.94
CA PRO A 20 5.04 0.15 -6.17
C PRO A 20 6.25 1.07 -5.90
N ILE A 21 6.01 2.31 -5.37
CA ILE A 21 7.03 3.36 -5.18
C ILE A 21 7.13 3.95 -3.77
N SER A 22 6.29 3.49 -2.82
CA SER A 22 6.27 3.86 -1.41
C SER A 22 5.68 5.25 -1.09
N SER A 23 4.36 5.29 -0.82
CA SER A 23 3.67 6.51 -0.36
C SER A 23 4.27 7.09 0.92
N SER A 24 4.61 6.24 1.89
CA SER A 24 5.21 6.68 3.16
C SER A 24 6.55 7.40 2.97
N ALA A 25 7.38 6.94 2.04
CA ALA A 25 8.64 7.64 1.74
C ALA A 25 8.38 9.06 1.19
N HIS A 26 7.41 9.20 0.29
CA HIS A 26 7.07 10.50 -0.30
C HIS A 26 6.45 11.46 0.70
N LEU A 27 5.52 10.99 1.55
CA LEU A 27 4.88 11.82 2.58
C LEU A 27 5.85 12.25 3.68
N ILE A 28 6.91 11.46 3.95
CA ILE A 28 7.95 11.83 4.91
C ILE A 28 8.95 12.81 4.27
N LEU A 29 9.37 12.53 3.05
CA LEU A 29 10.48 13.26 2.43
C LEU A 29 10.05 14.59 1.82
N LEU A 30 8.86 14.67 1.21
CA LEU A 30 8.45 15.90 0.54
C LEU A 30 8.38 17.11 1.49
N PRO A 31 7.75 17.04 2.67
CA PRO A 31 7.76 18.15 3.62
C PRO A 31 9.17 18.53 4.07
N GLN A 32 10.04 17.54 4.31
CA GLN A 32 11.43 17.79 4.73
C GLN A 32 12.26 18.48 3.63
N LEU A 33 12.10 18.08 2.37
CA LEU A 33 12.85 18.65 1.24
C LEU A 33 12.32 20.01 0.81
N ALA A 34 11.02 20.27 1.01
CA ALA A 34 10.37 21.52 0.65
C ALA A 34 10.33 22.54 1.80
N ASP A 35 10.88 22.20 2.97
CA ASP A 35 10.80 22.99 4.20
C ASP A 35 9.35 23.34 4.61
N TRP A 36 8.45 22.33 4.44
CA TRP A 36 7.06 22.48 4.83
C TRP A 36 6.84 21.99 6.26
N PRO A 37 5.86 22.56 6.98
CA PRO A 37 5.44 22.01 8.26
C PRO A 37 4.95 20.58 8.11
N ASP A 38 5.21 19.73 9.13
CA ASP A 38 4.64 18.39 9.21
C ASP A 38 3.11 18.47 9.13
N GLN A 39 2.51 17.68 8.24
CA GLN A 39 1.07 17.67 8.01
C GLN A 39 0.26 17.11 9.18
N GLY A 40 0.90 16.35 10.03
CA GLY A 40 0.32 15.74 11.22
C GLY A 40 -0.49 14.47 10.95
N LEU A 41 -0.59 13.66 12.00
CA LEU A 41 -1.22 12.34 11.95
C LEU A 41 -2.68 12.37 11.46
N ALA A 42 -3.46 13.40 11.84
CA ALA A 42 -4.85 13.52 11.44
C ALA A 42 -5.01 13.61 9.93
N PHE A 43 -4.14 14.37 9.30
CA PHE A 43 -4.16 14.55 7.85
C PHE A 43 -3.71 13.27 7.13
N ASP A 44 -2.67 12.60 7.62
CA ASP A 44 -2.23 11.31 7.07
C ASP A 44 -3.34 10.25 7.11
N VAL A 45 -4.08 10.16 8.23
CA VAL A 45 -5.24 9.28 8.34
C VAL A 45 -6.31 9.63 7.30
N ALA A 46 -6.61 10.92 7.14
CA ALA A 46 -7.60 11.38 6.16
C ALA A 46 -7.21 11.00 4.72
N LEU A 47 -5.94 11.13 4.36
CA LEU A 47 -5.42 10.72 3.06
C LEU A 47 -5.58 9.20 2.84
N HIS A 48 -5.30 8.38 3.85
CA HIS A 48 -5.48 6.93 3.77
C HIS A 48 -6.97 6.51 3.71
N VAL A 49 -7.87 7.23 4.40
CA VAL A 49 -9.32 7.03 4.24
C VAL A 49 -9.75 7.32 2.80
N GLY A 50 -9.18 8.34 2.17
CA GLY A 50 -9.42 8.63 0.76
C GLY A 50 -8.99 7.49 -0.16
N THR A 51 -7.76 7.00 -0.03
CA THR A 51 -7.25 5.87 -0.84
C THR A 51 -8.01 4.57 -0.57
N LEU A 52 -8.40 4.30 0.69
CA LEU A 52 -9.25 3.18 1.05
C LEU A 52 -10.62 3.26 0.34
N SER A 53 -11.25 4.43 0.37
CA SER A 53 -12.52 4.66 -0.31
C SER A 53 -12.42 4.40 -1.81
N ALA A 54 -11.31 4.81 -2.44
CA ALA A 54 -11.04 4.58 -3.84
C ALA A 54 -10.94 3.09 -4.19
N VAL A 55 -10.14 2.31 -3.46
CA VAL A 55 -9.97 0.88 -3.74
C VAL A 55 -11.26 0.09 -3.49
N VAL A 56 -12.00 0.41 -2.42
CA VAL A 56 -13.29 -0.21 -2.14
C VAL A 56 -14.31 0.11 -3.24
N LEU A 57 -14.37 1.35 -3.71
CA LEU A 57 -15.26 1.75 -4.79
C LEU A 57 -14.87 1.11 -6.12
N TYR A 58 -13.58 1.02 -6.42
CA TYR A 58 -13.08 0.41 -7.65
C TYR A 58 -13.42 -1.08 -7.71
N PHE A 59 -13.14 -1.82 -6.65
CA PHE A 59 -13.38 -3.27 -6.56
C PHE A 59 -14.76 -3.63 -5.96
N ARG A 60 -15.73 -2.69 -5.91
CA ARG A 60 -17.01 -2.89 -5.22
C ARG A 60 -17.81 -4.12 -5.65
N GLN A 61 -17.73 -4.52 -6.93
CA GLN A 61 -18.45 -5.69 -7.43
C GLN A 61 -17.78 -6.98 -6.96
N GLU A 62 -16.47 -7.04 -7.06
CA GLU A 62 -15.66 -8.17 -6.58
C GLU A 62 -15.77 -8.32 -5.06
N LEU A 63 -15.67 -7.23 -4.32
CA LEU A 63 -15.83 -7.25 -2.87
C LEU A 63 -17.21 -7.76 -2.45
N ARG A 64 -18.28 -7.39 -3.17
CA ARG A 64 -19.62 -7.93 -2.91
C ARG A 64 -19.69 -9.44 -3.16
N SER A 65 -19.10 -9.93 -4.26
CA SER A 65 -19.02 -11.36 -4.56
C SER A 65 -18.21 -12.09 -3.50
N MET A 66 -17.00 -11.60 -3.19
CA MET A 66 -16.13 -12.15 -2.17
C MET A 66 -16.80 -12.24 -0.79
N LEU A 67 -17.45 -11.17 -0.33
CA LEU A 67 -18.13 -11.13 0.98
C LEU A 67 -19.32 -12.08 1.04
N ARG A 68 -20.14 -12.10 -0.02
CA ARG A 68 -21.27 -13.04 -0.12
C ARG A 68 -20.79 -14.48 -0.07
N ASP A 69 -19.80 -14.82 -0.86
CA ASP A 69 -19.30 -16.18 -0.99
C ASP A 69 -18.49 -16.61 0.25
N TRP A 70 -17.79 -15.67 0.88
CA TRP A 70 -17.16 -15.88 2.17
C TRP A 70 -18.19 -16.23 3.26
N ALA A 71 -19.27 -15.46 3.36
CA ALA A 71 -20.35 -15.74 4.32
C ALA A 71 -21.01 -17.11 4.06
N ARG A 72 -21.22 -17.49 2.79
CA ARG A 72 -21.73 -18.81 2.41
C ARG A 72 -20.75 -19.92 2.77
N SER A 73 -19.46 -19.72 2.63
CA SER A 73 -18.44 -20.70 3.03
C SER A 73 -18.45 -20.96 4.53
N LEU A 74 -18.70 -19.95 5.35
CA LEU A 74 -18.90 -20.07 6.80
C LEU A 74 -20.17 -20.87 7.16
N ALA A 75 -21.20 -20.77 6.32
CA ALA A 75 -22.45 -21.52 6.48
C ALA A 75 -22.38 -22.96 5.91
N GLY A 76 -21.19 -23.46 5.53
CA GLY A 76 -21.01 -24.84 5.08
C GLY A 76 -21.33 -25.11 3.61
N HIS A 77 -21.55 -24.09 2.76
CA HIS A 77 -21.88 -24.26 1.34
C HIS A 77 -20.67 -24.52 0.42
N GLY A 78 -19.52 -24.84 1.00
CA GLY A 78 -18.28 -25.07 0.23
C GLY A 78 -17.54 -23.79 -0.11
N GLN A 79 -16.42 -23.93 -0.84
CA GLN A 79 -15.55 -22.81 -1.22
C GLN A 79 -15.62 -22.54 -2.73
N THR A 80 -15.88 -21.29 -3.08
CA THR A 80 -15.76 -20.74 -4.43
C THR A 80 -14.38 -20.08 -4.62
N PRO A 81 -13.95 -19.74 -5.85
CA PRO A 81 -12.77 -18.92 -6.06
C PRO A 81 -12.80 -17.60 -5.28
N ASP A 82 -13.94 -16.90 -5.26
CA ASP A 82 -14.12 -15.62 -4.54
C ASP A 82 -14.04 -15.79 -3.02
N SER A 83 -14.63 -16.85 -2.45
CA SER A 83 -14.48 -17.11 -1.02
C SER A 83 -13.05 -17.45 -0.63
N ARG A 84 -12.33 -18.20 -1.47
CA ARG A 84 -10.89 -18.49 -1.26
C ARG A 84 -10.06 -17.23 -1.30
N LEU A 85 -10.34 -16.32 -2.25
CA LEU A 85 -9.67 -15.04 -2.35
C LEU A 85 -9.94 -14.17 -1.12
N ALA A 86 -11.18 -14.15 -0.61
CA ALA A 86 -11.53 -13.45 0.63
C ALA A 86 -10.76 -13.99 1.85
N TRP A 87 -10.68 -15.31 1.98
CA TRP A 87 -9.87 -15.95 3.02
C TRP A 87 -8.38 -15.63 2.86
N ALA A 88 -7.87 -15.65 1.62
CA ALA A 88 -6.48 -15.30 1.31
C ALA A 88 -6.13 -13.87 1.74
N VAL A 89 -7.02 -12.90 1.48
CA VAL A 89 -6.87 -11.51 1.93
C VAL A 89 -6.88 -11.42 3.46
N GLY A 90 -7.83 -12.10 4.12
CA GLY A 90 -7.92 -12.12 5.59
C GLY A 90 -6.67 -12.70 6.24
N PHE A 91 -6.28 -13.91 5.85
CA PHE A 91 -5.10 -14.58 6.42
C PHE A 91 -3.77 -13.90 6.04
N GLY A 92 -3.68 -13.37 4.81
CA GLY A 92 -2.51 -12.61 4.36
C GLY A 92 -2.29 -11.29 5.12
N THR A 93 -3.31 -10.81 5.82
CA THR A 93 -3.22 -9.61 6.67
C THR A 93 -2.65 -9.92 8.06
N ILE A 94 -2.78 -11.16 8.55
CA ILE A 94 -2.37 -11.53 9.91
C ILE A 94 -0.88 -11.24 10.18
N PRO A 95 0.08 -11.61 9.32
CA PRO A 95 1.49 -11.36 9.59
C PRO A 95 1.82 -9.88 9.81
N VAL A 96 1.27 -8.99 8.96
CA VAL A 96 1.51 -7.55 9.09
C VAL A 96 0.82 -6.97 10.32
N GLY A 97 -0.38 -7.47 10.67
CA GLY A 97 -1.09 -7.07 11.89
C GLY A 97 -0.28 -7.42 13.14
N ILE A 98 0.23 -8.65 13.24
CA ILE A 98 1.08 -9.08 14.36
C ILE A 98 2.37 -8.27 14.40
N ALA A 99 3.06 -8.12 13.28
CA ALA A 99 4.31 -7.36 13.22
C ALA A 99 4.10 -5.88 13.57
N GLY A 100 3.00 -5.26 13.10
CA GLY A 100 2.65 -3.88 13.44
C GLY A 100 2.39 -3.69 14.93
N LEU A 101 1.71 -4.63 15.59
CA LEU A 101 1.46 -4.56 17.04
C LEU A 101 2.74 -4.75 17.86
N LEU A 102 3.62 -5.67 17.45
CA LEU A 102 4.84 -6.00 18.21
C LEU A 102 5.97 -5.00 18.00
N PHE A 103 6.10 -4.45 16.79
CA PHE A 103 7.28 -3.67 16.40
C PHE A 103 6.98 -2.19 16.12
N ALA A 104 5.74 -1.69 16.35
CA ALA A 104 5.36 -0.30 16.06
C ALA A 104 6.36 0.71 16.65
N GLY A 105 6.66 0.63 17.93
CA GLY A 105 7.60 1.56 18.60
C GLY A 105 9.02 1.50 18.03
N PHE A 106 9.53 0.31 17.71
CA PHE A 106 10.83 0.17 17.08
C PHE A 106 10.87 0.77 15.68
N ILE A 107 9.81 0.55 14.88
CA ILE A 107 9.70 1.09 13.53
C ILE A 107 9.64 2.62 13.57
N GLU A 108 8.81 3.17 14.47
CA GLU A 108 8.63 4.62 14.61
C GLU A 108 9.92 5.34 15.06
N THR A 109 10.74 4.71 15.91
CA THR A 109 11.93 5.36 16.49
C THR A 109 13.22 5.06 15.75
N GLN A 110 13.39 3.87 15.14
CA GLN A 110 14.65 3.42 14.57
C GLN A 110 14.69 3.35 13.05
N LEU A 111 13.53 3.17 12.38
CA LEU A 111 13.51 2.86 10.96
C LEU A 111 13.02 4.01 10.06
N ARG A 112 12.79 5.21 10.61
CA ARG A 112 12.31 6.38 9.85
C ARG A 112 13.43 7.28 9.31
N SER A 113 14.70 6.90 9.45
CA SER A 113 15.79 7.73 8.94
C SER A 113 15.83 7.75 7.40
N PRO A 114 16.22 8.87 6.78
CA PRO A 114 16.33 8.97 5.32
C PRO A 114 17.25 7.91 4.71
N LEU A 115 18.32 7.50 5.41
CA LEU A 115 19.21 6.45 4.96
C LEU A 115 18.57 5.06 4.93
N VAL A 116 17.71 4.74 5.92
CA VAL A 116 16.91 3.50 5.91
C VAL A 116 15.94 3.53 4.73
N ILE A 117 15.24 4.66 4.53
CA ILE A 117 14.32 4.85 3.40
C ILE A 117 15.04 4.70 2.07
N ALA A 118 16.23 5.28 1.92
CA ALA A 118 17.06 5.15 0.72
C ALA A 118 17.45 3.69 0.46
N ALA A 119 18.00 3.00 1.47
CA ALA A 119 18.42 1.61 1.35
C ALA A 119 17.25 0.68 0.98
N THR A 120 16.14 0.78 1.68
CA THR A 120 14.95 -0.05 1.39
C THR A 120 14.35 0.25 0.02
N THR A 121 14.33 1.53 -0.38
CA THR A 121 13.86 1.94 -1.71
C THR A 121 14.72 1.31 -2.82
N LEU A 122 16.05 1.31 -2.68
CA LEU A 122 16.98 0.69 -3.63
C LEU A 122 16.83 -0.84 -3.65
N ILE A 123 16.91 -1.49 -2.49
CA ILE A 123 16.89 -2.96 -2.38
C ILE A 123 15.58 -3.50 -2.97
N PHE A 124 14.43 -2.98 -2.52
CA PHE A 124 13.12 -3.48 -2.97
C PHE A 124 12.73 -2.95 -4.36
N GLY A 125 13.35 -1.87 -4.85
CA GLY A 125 13.27 -1.45 -6.24
C GLY A 125 13.97 -2.43 -7.18
N ALA A 126 15.19 -2.83 -6.85
CA ALA A 126 15.93 -3.84 -7.60
C ALA A 126 15.26 -5.22 -7.56
N LEU A 127 14.73 -5.60 -6.38
CA LEU A 127 14.01 -6.87 -6.20
C LEU A 127 12.71 -6.92 -7.03
N LEU A 128 11.97 -5.81 -7.11
CA LEU A 128 10.78 -5.70 -7.96
C LEU A 128 11.13 -5.91 -9.44
N TRP A 129 12.20 -5.26 -9.90
CA TRP A 129 12.67 -5.42 -11.28
C TRP A 129 13.05 -6.87 -11.55
N TRP A 130 13.86 -7.45 -10.68
CA TRP A 130 14.27 -8.85 -10.80
C TRP A 130 13.07 -9.81 -10.83
N ALA A 131 12.10 -9.63 -9.94
CA ALA A 131 10.89 -10.45 -9.90
C ALA A 131 10.02 -10.30 -11.16
N ASP A 132 9.94 -9.09 -11.73
CA ASP A 132 9.20 -8.85 -12.97
C ASP A 132 9.87 -9.52 -14.18
N VAL A 133 11.20 -9.56 -14.22
CA VAL A 133 11.94 -10.23 -15.33
C VAL A 133 11.87 -11.75 -15.21
N GLN A 134 12.03 -12.31 -14.01
CA GLN A 134 12.14 -13.76 -13.77
C GLN A 134 10.78 -14.45 -13.55
N GLY A 135 9.72 -13.69 -13.23
CA GLY A 135 8.41 -14.25 -12.93
C GLY A 135 7.80 -15.05 -14.07
N ARG A 136 7.23 -16.21 -13.78
CA ARG A 136 6.57 -17.08 -14.78
C ARG A 136 5.29 -16.47 -15.35
N ARG A 137 4.57 -15.65 -14.57
CA ARG A 137 3.38 -14.88 -14.96
C ARG A 137 2.26 -15.70 -15.62
N VAL A 138 1.95 -16.86 -15.04
CA VAL A 138 0.99 -17.84 -15.59
C VAL A 138 -0.25 -18.02 -14.73
N ARG A 139 -0.34 -17.36 -13.55
CA ARG A 139 -1.41 -17.53 -12.58
C ARG A 139 -2.06 -16.18 -12.27
N ASP A 140 -3.38 -16.14 -12.16
CA ASP A 140 -4.14 -14.99 -11.68
C ASP A 140 -4.31 -14.99 -10.14
N GLU A 141 -4.99 -14.00 -9.59
CA GLU A 141 -5.26 -13.87 -8.17
C GLU A 141 -6.16 -14.96 -7.59
N HIS A 142 -6.99 -15.61 -8.42
CA HIS A 142 -7.86 -16.70 -7.97
C HIS A 142 -7.12 -18.04 -7.86
N ALA A 143 -5.93 -18.13 -8.46
CA ALA A 143 -5.07 -19.30 -8.37
C ALA A 143 -4.12 -19.28 -7.15
N ILE A 144 -4.27 -18.30 -6.23
CA ILE A 144 -3.47 -18.16 -5.01
C ILE A 144 -3.78 -19.32 -4.06
N GLY A 145 -2.71 -20.03 -3.65
CA GLY A 145 -2.75 -21.09 -2.65
C GLY A 145 -2.27 -20.60 -1.28
N TRP A 146 -2.43 -21.43 -0.24
CA TRP A 146 -2.05 -21.09 1.13
C TRP A 146 -0.57 -20.76 1.32
N ARG A 147 0.30 -21.42 0.55
CA ARG A 147 1.73 -21.08 0.52
C ARG A 147 1.96 -19.66 0.01
N ASP A 148 1.24 -19.27 -1.03
CA ASP A 148 1.35 -17.92 -1.61
C ASP A 148 0.86 -16.88 -0.60
N VAL A 149 -0.28 -17.15 0.08
CA VAL A 149 -0.83 -16.30 1.14
C VAL A 149 0.19 -16.05 2.25
N LEU A 150 0.85 -17.11 2.72
CA LEU A 150 1.87 -17.00 3.77
C LEU A 150 3.06 -16.16 3.30
N VAL A 151 3.60 -16.44 2.11
CA VAL A 151 4.78 -15.72 1.58
C VAL A 151 4.46 -14.26 1.33
N ILE A 152 3.32 -13.95 0.68
CA ILE A 152 2.92 -12.55 0.42
C ILE A 152 2.59 -11.83 1.74
N GLY A 153 1.95 -12.52 2.70
CA GLY A 153 1.64 -11.96 4.01
C GLY A 153 2.90 -11.62 4.83
N ILE A 154 3.93 -12.47 4.82
CA ILE A 154 5.22 -12.19 5.45
C ILE A 154 5.94 -11.06 4.71
N ALA A 155 5.93 -11.06 3.37
CA ALA A 155 6.47 -9.96 2.58
C ALA A 155 5.77 -8.63 2.92
N GLN A 156 4.45 -8.66 3.13
CA GLN A 156 3.70 -7.48 3.57
C GLN A 156 4.14 -6.98 4.95
N ALA A 157 4.51 -7.86 5.88
CA ALA A 157 5.01 -7.44 7.20
C ALA A 157 6.35 -6.65 7.08
N ILE A 158 7.20 -6.98 6.11
CA ILE A 158 8.43 -6.22 5.83
C ILE A 158 8.10 -4.81 5.32
N ALA A 159 6.92 -4.60 4.74
CA ALA A 159 6.49 -3.27 4.27
C ALA A 159 6.29 -2.24 5.39
N LEU A 160 6.26 -2.65 6.65
CA LEU A 160 6.28 -1.75 7.81
C LEU A 160 7.57 -0.92 7.88
N ILE A 161 8.65 -1.39 7.27
CA ILE A 161 9.90 -0.62 7.15
C ILE A 161 9.69 0.46 6.08
N PRO A 162 9.81 1.77 6.43
CA PRO A 162 9.63 2.86 5.48
C PRO A 162 10.54 2.73 4.25
N GLY A 163 10.05 3.14 3.09
CA GLY A 163 10.77 2.99 1.82
C GLY A 163 10.56 1.63 1.11
N THR A 164 10.15 0.59 1.83
CA THR A 164 9.91 -0.75 1.25
C THR A 164 8.82 -0.72 0.17
N SER A 165 7.74 0.02 0.36
CA SER A 165 6.50 0.02 -0.41
C SER A 165 5.66 -1.25 -0.19
N ARG A 166 4.50 -1.12 0.45
CA ARG A 166 3.59 -2.25 0.70
C ARG A 166 3.12 -2.87 -0.62
N SER A 167 2.63 -2.07 -1.56
CA SER A 167 2.25 -2.52 -2.89
C SER A 167 3.44 -3.13 -3.64
N GLY A 168 4.61 -2.50 -3.57
CA GLY A 168 5.82 -2.99 -4.23
C GLY A 168 6.25 -4.37 -3.76
N ILE A 169 6.33 -4.61 -2.46
CA ILE A 169 6.81 -5.89 -1.93
C ILE A 169 5.79 -7.02 -2.10
N THR A 170 4.48 -6.73 -1.97
CA THR A 170 3.44 -7.74 -2.18
C THR A 170 3.32 -8.13 -3.64
N MET A 171 3.44 -7.17 -4.59
CA MET A 171 3.53 -7.46 -6.01
C MET A 171 4.80 -8.24 -6.35
N THR A 172 5.95 -7.87 -5.77
CA THR A 172 7.22 -8.60 -5.94
C THR A 172 7.07 -10.05 -5.53
N ALA A 173 6.54 -10.32 -4.33
CA ALA A 173 6.30 -11.68 -3.85
C ALA A 173 5.33 -12.44 -4.76
N GLY A 174 4.23 -11.80 -5.21
CA GLY A 174 3.28 -12.40 -6.14
C GLY A 174 3.92 -12.79 -7.47
N LEU A 175 4.76 -11.92 -8.06
CA LEU A 175 5.50 -12.20 -9.30
C LEU A 175 6.49 -13.36 -9.12
N MET A 176 7.23 -13.41 -8.01
CA MET A 176 8.15 -14.52 -7.69
C MET A 176 7.41 -15.86 -7.56
N LEU A 177 6.16 -15.84 -7.09
CA LEU A 177 5.30 -17.01 -6.98
C LEU A 177 4.59 -17.38 -8.29
N GLY A 178 4.82 -16.62 -9.35
CA GLY A 178 4.33 -16.89 -10.70
C GLY A 178 2.97 -16.28 -11.03
N LEU A 179 2.50 -15.30 -10.23
CA LEU A 179 1.32 -14.51 -10.60
C LEU A 179 1.62 -13.64 -11.81
N THR A 180 0.58 -13.38 -12.61
CA THR A 180 0.64 -12.35 -13.65
C THR A 180 0.84 -10.97 -13.01
N ARG A 181 1.28 -9.97 -13.78
CA ARG A 181 1.42 -8.60 -13.29
C ARG A 181 0.09 -8.06 -12.77
N GLU A 182 -0.98 -8.28 -13.53
CA GLU A 182 -2.32 -7.90 -13.14
C GLU A 182 -2.77 -8.64 -11.87
N GLY A 183 -2.65 -9.98 -11.82
CA GLY A 183 -3.03 -10.78 -10.66
C GLY A 183 -2.28 -10.38 -9.38
N ALA A 184 -0.96 -10.11 -9.48
CA ALA A 184 -0.16 -9.61 -8.37
C ALA A 184 -0.63 -8.22 -7.89
N ALA A 185 -0.95 -7.31 -8.83
CA ALA A 185 -1.45 -5.97 -8.51
C ALA A 185 -2.84 -6.03 -7.88
N ARG A 186 -3.78 -6.77 -8.46
CA ARG A 186 -5.15 -6.93 -7.96
C ARG A 186 -5.16 -7.52 -6.55
N PHE A 187 -4.41 -8.60 -6.33
CA PHE A 187 -4.29 -9.19 -5.00
C PHE A 187 -3.66 -8.20 -4.00
N SER A 188 -2.59 -7.49 -4.38
CA SER A 188 -1.98 -6.45 -3.56
C SER A 188 -2.99 -5.36 -3.17
N PHE A 189 -3.83 -4.92 -4.09
CA PHE A 189 -4.85 -3.89 -3.83
C PHE A 189 -5.96 -4.40 -2.91
N LEU A 190 -6.46 -5.60 -3.11
CA LEU A 190 -7.43 -6.22 -2.20
C LEU A 190 -6.85 -6.40 -0.79
N LEU A 191 -5.59 -6.83 -0.70
CA LEU A 191 -4.87 -7.03 0.55
C LEU A 191 -4.63 -5.70 1.30
N SER A 192 -4.61 -4.55 0.58
CA SER A 192 -4.49 -3.23 1.21
C SER A 192 -5.69 -2.85 2.08
N ILE A 193 -6.89 -3.31 1.71
CA ILE A 193 -8.12 -2.89 2.36
C ILE A 193 -8.10 -3.18 3.87
N PRO A 194 -7.93 -4.44 4.33
CA PRO A 194 -7.88 -4.71 5.76
C PRO A 194 -6.66 -4.08 6.45
N VAL A 195 -5.54 -3.93 5.77
CA VAL A 195 -4.34 -3.30 6.35
C VAL A 195 -4.57 -1.81 6.59
N ILE A 196 -5.13 -1.08 5.63
CA ILE A 196 -5.43 0.36 5.79
C ILE A 196 -6.51 0.55 6.87
N VAL A 197 -7.51 -0.34 6.95
CA VAL A 197 -8.52 -0.31 8.02
C VAL A 197 -7.87 -0.50 9.39
N LEU A 198 -6.98 -1.48 9.55
CA LEU A 198 -6.30 -1.74 10.81
C LEU A 198 -5.37 -0.60 11.20
N ALA A 199 -4.52 -0.14 10.28
CA ALA A 199 -3.60 0.96 10.53
C ALA A 199 -4.35 2.27 10.81
N GLY A 200 -5.32 2.62 9.96
CA GLY A 200 -6.16 3.81 10.14
C GLY A 200 -6.96 3.78 11.45
N GLY A 201 -7.45 2.60 11.86
CA GLY A 201 -8.12 2.41 13.15
C GLY A 201 -7.21 2.67 14.35
N LEU A 202 -5.96 2.16 14.30
CA LEU A 202 -4.95 2.42 15.34
C LEU A 202 -4.58 3.90 15.42
N GLU A 203 -4.34 4.55 14.28
CA GLU A 203 -3.99 5.96 14.22
C GLU A 203 -5.16 6.86 14.63
N THR A 204 -6.41 6.53 14.24
CA THR A 204 -7.62 7.22 14.69
C THR A 204 -7.76 7.14 16.22
N ARG A 205 -7.45 5.98 16.83
CA ARG A 205 -7.44 5.85 18.30
C ARG A 205 -6.42 6.79 18.96
N LYS A 206 -5.21 6.90 18.38
CA LYS A 206 -4.19 7.87 18.87
C LYS A 206 -4.69 9.32 18.75
N LEU A 207 -5.36 9.66 17.64
CA LEU A 207 -5.96 10.98 17.42
C LEU A 207 -7.02 11.35 18.45
N ILE A 208 -7.92 10.41 18.77
CA ILE A 208 -8.97 10.63 19.79
C ILE A 208 -8.34 10.86 21.17
N ALA A 209 -7.20 10.22 21.46
CA ALA A 209 -6.49 10.40 22.71
C ALA A 209 -5.67 11.69 22.75
N ALA A 210 -5.33 12.29 21.62
CA ALA A 210 -4.60 13.55 21.52
C ALA A 210 -5.58 14.73 21.62
N ALA A 211 -5.39 15.62 22.61
CA ALA A 211 -6.21 16.83 22.77
C ALA A 211 -5.87 17.85 21.67
N GLY A 212 -6.67 17.91 20.62
CA GLY A 212 -6.53 18.87 19.53
C GLY A 212 -7.84 19.06 18.77
N THR A 213 -8.05 20.25 18.17
CA THR A 213 -9.17 20.50 17.25
C THR A 213 -8.70 20.26 15.83
N PRO A 214 -9.16 19.19 15.15
CA PRO A 214 -8.76 18.91 13.76
C PRO A 214 -9.27 20.01 12.81
N ASP A 215 -8.47 20.32 11.79
CA ASP A 215 -8.91 21.14 10.66
C ASP A 215 -9.79 20.30 9.73
N TRP A 216 -11.10 20.22 10.03
CA TRP A 216 -12.06 19.40 9.28
C TRP A 216 -12.13 19.73 7.80
N GLN A 217 -11.87 20.99 7.41
CA GLN A 217 -11.86 21.40 6.03
C GLN A 217 -10.65 20.81 5.30
N ALA A 218 -9.46 20.88 5.89
CA ALA A 218 -8.26 20.25 5.34
C ALA A 218 -8.43 18.73 5.21
N LEU A 219 -8.98 18.07 6.26
CA LEU A 219 -9.24 16.63 6.25
C LEU A 219 -10.22 16.23 5.13
N ALA A 220 -11.31 16.97 4.96
CA ALA A 220 -12.31 16.69 3.92
C ALA A 220 -11.73 16.83 2.51
N TRP A 221 -11.00 17.92 2.23
CA TRP A 221 -10.34 18.10 0.93
C TRP A 221 -9.24 17.06 0.70
N GLY A 222 -8.41 16.78 1.70
CA GLY A 222 -7.39 15.74 1.64
C GLY A 222 -7.96 14.37 1.28
N THR A 223 -9.03 13.96 1.97
CA THR A 223 -9.74 12.70 1.71
C THR A 223 -10.31 12.65 0.29
N LEU A 224 -11.00 13.71 -0.15
CA LEU A 224 -11.65 13.74 -1.46
C LEU A 224 -10.62 13.68 -2.59
N ILE A 225 -9.59 14.52 -2.53
CA ILE A 225 -8.55 14.61 -3.58
C ILE A 225 -7.76 13.30 -3.62
N SER A 226 -7.40 12.75 -2.46
CA SER A 226 -6.72 11.45 -2.37
C SER A 226 -7.58 10.32 -2.95
N ALA A 227 -8.90 10.32 -2.69
CA ALA A 227 -9.80 9.33 -3.25
C ALA A 227 -9.89 9.41 -4.78
N VAL A 228 -10.04 10.61 -5.33
CA VAL A 228 -10.14 10.81 -6.79
C VAL A 228 -8.84 10.43 -7.49
N SER A 229 -7.69 10.90 -6.97
CA SER A 229 -6.40 10.59 -7.56
C SER A 229 -6.04 9.11 -7.44
N ALA A 230 -6.39 8.46 -6.33
CA ALA A 230 -6.18 7.02 -6.13
C ALA A 230 -7.06 6.18 -7.07
N TYR A 231 -8.33 6.55 -7.25
CA TYR A 231 -9.22 5.85 -8.17
C TYR A 231 -8.71 5.91 -9.62
N ALA A 232 -8.30 7.09 -10.05
CA ALA A 232 -7.67 7.27 -11.36
C ALA A 232 -6.37 6.47 -11.47
N CYS A 233 -5.52 6.52 -10.43
CA CYS A 233 -4.27 5.77 -10.37
C CYS A 233 -4.50 4.27 -10.53
N ILE A 234 -5.41 3.65 -9.76
CA ILE A 234 -5.73 2.22 -9.86
C ILE A 234 -6.17 1.87 -11.29
N HIS A 235 -7.08 2.66 -11.87
CA HIS A 235 -7.61 2.42 -13.20
C HIS A 235 -6.52 2.44 -14.27
N TYR A 236 -5.71 3.49 -14.30
CA TYR A 236 -4.67 3.63 -15.32
C TYR A 236 -3.50 2.69 -15.08
N PHE A 237 -3.13 2.43 -13.84
CA PHE A 237 -2.06 1.51 -13.50
C PHE A 237 -2.38 0.10 -13.98
N LEU A 238 -3.54 -0.47 -13.66
CA LEU A 238 -3.94 -1.80 -14.12
C LEU A 238 -3.99 -1.88 -15.65
N LYS A 239 -4.52 -0.84 -16.31
CA LYS A 239 -4.60 -0.78 -17.78
C LYS A 239 -3.24 -0.71 -18.47
N LEU A 240 -2.27 -0.03 -17.86
CA LEU A 240 -0.94 0.19 -18.45
C LEU A 240 0.06 -0.90 -18.05
N LEU A 241 -0.19 -1.60 -16.96
CA LEU A 241 0.75 -2.54 -16.36
C LEU A 241 1.18 -3.67 -17.29
N GLU A 242 0.25 -4.20 -18.08
CA GLU A 242 0.57 -5.25 -19.04
C GLU A 242 1.52 -4.76 -20.15
N ARG A 243 1.39 -3.50 -20.55
CA ARG A 243 2.20 -2.92 -21.64
C ARG A 243 3.58 -2.47 -21.15
N MET A 244 3.62 -1.84 -19.96
CA MET A 244 4.83 -1.22 -19.44
C MET A 244 5.65 -2.16 -18.53
N GLY A 245 5.00 -3.13 -17.86
CA GLY A 245 5.65 -3.94 -16.83
C GLY A 245 5.98 -3.13 -15.57
N MET A 246 6.84 -3.70 -14.72
CA MET A 246 7.23 -3.05 -13.45
C MET A 246 8.51 -2.19 -13.56
N TRP A 247 9.21 -2.25 -14.70
CA TRP A 247 10.51 -1.58 -14.85
C TRP A 247 10.47 -0.05 -14.63
N PRO A 248 9.43 0.73 -15.04
CA PRO A 248 9.45 2.17 -14.82
C PRO A 248 9.43 2.52 -13.33
N PHE A 249 8.69 1.75 -12.53
CA PHE A 249 8.59 1.94 -11.09
C PHE A 249 9.90 1.52 -10.40
N ALA A 250 10.54 0.45 -10.87
CA ALA A 250 11.83 0.03 -10.36
C ALA A 250 12.91 1.09 -10.65
N VAL A 251 12.99 1.61 -11.88
CA VAL A 251 13.92 2.68 -12.24
C VAL A 251 13.67 3.93 -11.40
N TYR A 252 12.41 4.35 -11.26
CA TYR A 252 12.04 5.47 -10.39
C TYR A 252 12.57 5.27 -8.95
N ARG A 253 12.38 4.08 -8.37
CA ARG A 253 12.87 3.77 -7.02
C ARG A 253 14.39 3.81 -6.94
N LEU A 254 15.09 3.27 -7.94
CA LEU A 254 16.56 3.29 -7.96
C LEU A 254 17.09 4.74 -8.06
N LEU A 255 16.46 5.58 -8.88
CA LEU A 255 16.82 7.00 -8.97
C LEU A 255 16.52 7.73 -7.65
N LEU A 256 15.31 7.55 -7.09
CA LEU A 256 14.93 8.17 -5.82
C LEU A 256 15.87 7.75 -4.69
N GLY A 257 16.12 6.45 -4.55
CA GLY A 257 17.02 5.94 -3.51
C GLY A 257 18.46 6.43 -3.69
N GLY A 258 18.95 6.52 -4.94
CA GLY A 258 20.25 7.11 -5.25
C GLY A 258 20.35 8.59 -4.87
N VAL A 259 19.34 9.38 -5.22
CA VAL A 259 19.26 10.80 -4.82
C VAL A 259 19.25 10.94 -3.30
N LEU A 260 18.45 10.13 -2.60
CA LEU A 260 18.43 10.16 -1.13
C LEU A 260 19.77 9.79 -0.50
N LEU A 261 20.49 8.82 -1.05
CA LEU A 261 21.84 8.51 -0.57
C LEU A 261 22.79 9.70 -0.72
N VAL A 262 22.74 10.39 -1.85
CA VAL A 262 23.62 11.56 -2.10
C VAL A 262 23.26 12.74 -1.20
N LEU A 263 21.98 12.93 -0.86
CA LEU A 263 21.55 14.05 -0.02
C LEU A 263 21.79 13.84 1.48
N PHE A 264 21.84 12.58 1.94
CA PHE A 264 21.86 12.26 3.38
C PHE A 264 23.10 11.47 3.83
N LEU A 265 24.03 11.13 2.93
CA LEU A 265 25.39 10.65 3.25
C LEU A 265 26.33 11.82 3.49
#